data_d32b924738ce8538b88fd55a1ff11974
#
_entry.id   d32b924738ce8538b88fd55a1ff11974
#
_cell.length_a   1.000
_cell.length_b   1.000
_cell.length_c   1.000
_cell.angle_alpha   90.00
_cell.angle_beta   90.00
_cell.angle_gamma   90.00
#
_symmetry.space_group_name_H-M   'P 1'
#
loop_
_entity.id
_entity.type
_entity.pdbx_description
1 polymer ?
#
loop_
_entity_poly.entity_id
_entity_poly.type
_entity_poly.pdbx_seq_one_letter_code
_entity_poly.pdbx_strand_id
1 'polypeptide(L)'
;EISGGDAGSQERNLCLTRGRVGRGVPGVVALSMRDSAEKQQSRIDVDALWGRLGWPVVPLVSSRARGIEAMKMAIDRHQGNQPIEMVHYPQPLLREADNLAKEMAQEIPERQRHWLGMQMLEGDIYSRAYAGDAAHKLDVSLAHLSEEMDDPALHIADARYQSIAAICDAVSNTLTAEPSRFTAALDKIVLNRVLGLPIFLFVMYLMFLLA
;
A
#
# COMPACT_ATOMS: atom_id res chain seq x y z
N GLU A 1 -8.51 3.84 0.27
CA GLU A 1 -8.27 5.18 0.81
C GLU A 1 -6.78 5.33 1.09
N ILE A 2 -6.09 6.23 0.38
CA ILE A 2 -4.67 6.51 0.59
C ILE A 2 -4.57 7.83 1.35
N SER A 3 -4.14 7.76 2.59
CA SER A 3 -3.92 8.92 3.45
C SER A 3 -2.53 9.50 3.20
N GLY A 4 -2.45 10.81 2.96
CA GLY A 4 -1.17 11.55 2.93
C GLY A 4 -0.65 11.72 4.35
N GLY A 5 0.09 10.75 4.82
CA GLY A 5 0.79 10.74 6.10
C GLY A 5 2.17 10.13 5.91
N ASP A 6 2.90 9.93 6.97
CA ASP A 6 4.18 9.24 7.01
C ASP A 6 4.35 8.15 5.92
N ALA A 7 5.53 8.01 5.32
CA ALA A 7 5.81 7.07 4.23
C ALA A 7 5.29 5.65 4.53
N GLY A 8 5.46 5.16 5.76
CA GLY A 8 4.96 3.85 6.17
C GLY A 8 3.44 3.72 6.19
N SER A 9 2.67 4.82 6.31
CA SER A 9 1.21 4.78 6.19
C SER A 9 0.76 4.74 4.73
N GLN A 10 1.49 5.35 3.81
CA GLN A 10 1.22 5.29 2.36
C GLN A 10 1.44 3.89 1.82
N GLU A 11 2.55 3.26 2.16
CA GLU A 11 2.86 1.87 1.78
C GLU A 11 1.78 0.89 2.25
N ARG A 12 1.36 0.99 3.52
CA ARG A 12 0.30 0.12 4.07
C ARG A 12 -1.03 0.27 3.36
N ASN A 13 -1.44 1.49 3.02
CA ASN A 13 -2.68 1.74 2.30
C ASN A 13 -2.61 1.26 0.84
N LEU A 14 -1.43 1.37 0.21
CA LEU A 14 -1.18 0.80 -1.12
C LEU A 14 -1.19 -0.72 -1.11
N CYS A 15 -0.72 -1.38 -0.04
CA CYS A 15 -0.82 -2.83 0.14
C CYS A 15 -2.26 -3.31 0.01
N LEU A 16 -3.20 -2.68 0.72
CA LEU A 16 -4.63 -3.02 0.67
C LEU A 16 -5.22 -2.79 -0.72
N THR A 17 -4.87 -1.66 -1.35
CA THR A 17 -5.32 -1.33 -2.72
C THR A 17 -4.79 -2.36 -3.71
N ARG A 18 -3.51 -2.69 -3.63
CA ARG A 18 -2.85 -3.65 -4.51
C ARG A 18 -3.46 -5.06 -4.42
N GLY A 19 -3.77 -5.52 -3.21
CA GLY A 19 -4.45 -6.79 -2.98
C GLY A 19 -5.82 -6.86 -3.68
N ARG A 20 -6.56 -5.75 -3.73
CA ARG A 20 -7.85 -5.66 -4.43
C ARG A 20 -7.70 -5.60 -5.94
N VAL A 21 -6.72 -4.85 -6.43
CA VAL A 21 -6.39 -4.79 -7.87
C VAL A 21 -6.05 -6.16 -8.43
N GLY A 22 -5.33 -6.99 -7.68
CA GLY A 22 -4.97 -8.35 -8.06
C GLY A 22 -6.16 -9.27 -8.36
N ARG A 23 -7.31 -9.04 -7.71
CA ARG A 23 -8.54 -9.81 -7.94
C ARG A 23 -9.18 -9.58 -9.32
N GLY A 24 -8.77 -8.54 -10.04
CA GLY A 24 -9.39 -8.20 -11.33
C GLY A 24 -10.76 -7.53 -11.24
N VAL A 25 -11.19 -7.13 -10.05
CA VAL A 25 -12.43 -6.38 -9.84
C VAL A 25 -12.22 -4.91 -10.21
N PRO A 26 -13.14 -4.27 -10.95
CA PRO A 26 -13.03 -2.84 -11.23
C PRO A 26 -13.09 -2.02 -9.94
N GLY A 27 -12.29 -0.95 -9.86
CA GLY A 27 -12.24 -0.09 -8.70
C GLY A 27 -11.72 1.30 -9.00
N VAL A 28 -11.96 2.22 -8.08
CA VAL A 28 -11.48 3.61 -8.12
C VAL A 28 -10.74 3.89 -6.81
N VAL A 29 -9.59 4.51 -6.90
CA VAL A 29 -8.80 4.90 -5.73
C VAL A 29 -9.13 6.33 -5.33
N ALA A 30 -9.62 6.51 -4.11
CA ALA A 30 -9.83 7.82 -3.52
C ALA A 30 -8.58 8.26 -2.75
N LEU A 31 -7.91 9.30 -3.22
CA LEU A 31 -6.76 9.88 -2.53
C LEU A 31 -7.24 10.97 -1.55
N SER A 32 -7.38 10.62 -0.28
CA SER A 32 -7.87 11.52 0.76
C SER A 32 -6.75 12.28 1.48
N MET A 33 -7.10 13.28 2.29
CA MET A 33 -6.19 14.07 3.13
C MET A 33 -5.10 14.85 2.36
N ARG A 34 -5.37 15.23 1.12
CA ARG A 34 -4.45 16.02 0.30
C ARG A 34 -4.09 17.38 0.93
N ASP A 35 -5.02 17.99 1.64
CA ASP A 35 -4.81 19.24 2.37
C ASP A 35 -3.77 19.11 3.50
N SER A 36 -3.69 17.95 4.15
CA SER A 36 -2.66 17.64 5.14
C SER A 36 -1.32 17.35 4.50
N ALA A 37 -1.30 16.63 3.38
CA ALA A 37 -0.09 16.35 2.61
C ALA A 37 0.52 17.64 2.03
N GLU A 38 -0.31 18.55 1.51
CA GLU A 38 0.13 19.85 1.02
C GLU A 38 0.75 20.73 2.13
N LYS A 39 0.23 20.67 3.36
CA LYS A 39 0.83 21.33 4.53
C LYS A 39 2.19 20.75 4.91
N GLN A 40 2.39 19.48 4.69
CA GLN A 40 3.66 18.75 4.93
C GLN A 40 4.61 18.82 3.72
N GLN A 41 4.28 19.61 2.68
CA GLN A 41 5.04 19.75 1.44
C GLN A 41 5.26 18.41 0.69
N SER A 42 4.48 17.40 1.00
CA SER A 42 4.46 16.13 0.28
C SER A 42 3.42 16.21 -0.85
N ARG A 43 3.85 16.00 -2.09
CA ARG A 43 2.97 15.94 -3.26
C ARG A 43 3.02 14.55 -3.86
N ILE A 44 1.85 13.94 -3.98
CA ILE A 44 1.69 12.68 -4.69
C ILE A 44 1.32 13.02 -6.14
N ASP A 45 2.07 12.46 -7.08
CA ASP A 45 1.75 12.54 -8.50
C ASP A 45 0.57 11.57 -8.78
N VAL A 46 -0.62 12.17 -8.94
CA VAL A 46 -1.88 11.42 -9.15
C VAL A 46 -1.87 10.67 -10.48
N ASP A 47 -1.31 11.28 -11.53
CA ASP A 47 -1.27 10.69 -12.87
C ASP A 47 -0.28 9.53 -12.93
N ALA A 48 0.88 9.68 -12.30
CA ALA A 48 1.85 8.62 -12.16
C ALA A 48 1.29 7.45 -11.35
N LEU A 49 0.57 7.72 -10.25
CA LEU A 49 -0.08 6.70 -9.43
C LEU A 49 -1.17 5.96 -10.21
N TRP A 50 -2.00 6.68 -10.97
CA TRP A 50 -2.99 6.06 -11.86
C TRP A 50 -2.33 5.15 -12.89
N GLY A 51 -1.30 5.65 -13.58
CA GLY A 51 -0.55 4.88 -14.58
C GLY A 51 0.00 3.57 -14.03
N ARG A 52 0.48 3.55 -12.77
CA ARG A 52 1.06 2.36 -12.16
C ARG A 52 0.02 1.39 -11.56
N LEU A 53 -1.08 1.91 -11.02
CA LEU A 53 -2.14 1.08 -10.46
C LEU A 53 -3.11 0.54 -11.51
N GLY A 54 -3.25 1.22 -12.65
CA GLY A 54 -4.25 0.90 -13.68
C GLY A 54 -5.70 1.21 -13.26
N TRP A 55 -5.89 1.79 -12.07
CA TRP A 55 -7.18 2.25 -11.56
C TRP A 55 -7.22 3.77 -11.51
N PRO A 56 -8.36 4.40 -11.86
CA PRO A 56 -8.52 5.84 -11.70
C PRO A 56 -8.24 6.28 -10.28
N VAL A 57 -7.40 7.29 -10.13
CA VAL A 57 -7.07 7.90 -8.84
C VAL A 57 -7.72 9.27 -8.77
N VAL A 58 -8.63 9.46 -7.82
CA VAL A 58 -9.37 10.72 -7.65
C VAL A 58 -8.98 11.37 -6.33
N PRO A 59 -8.38 12.58 -6.38
CA PRO A 59 -8.07 13.33 -5.17
C PRO A 59 -9.34 13.84 -4.50
N LEU A 60 -9.49 13.56 -3.20
CA LEU A 60 -10.61 13.98 -2.37
C LEU A 60 -10.16 14.88 -1.22
N VAL A 61 -10.95 15.90 -0.95
CA VAL A 61 -10.87 16.69 0.29
C VAL A 61 -12.23 16.60 0.97
N SER A 62 -12.40 15.60 1.84
CA SER A 62 -13.69 15.25 2.46
C SER A 62 -14.30 16.41 3.25
N SER A 63 -13.47 17.18 3.98
CA SER A 63 -13.89 18.35 4.76
C SER A 63 -14.52 19.48 3.93
N ARG A 64 -14.24 19.52 2.62
CA ARG A 64 -14.70 20.54 1.68
C ARG A 64 -15.58 20.00 0.57
N ALA A 65 -15.97 18.73 0.62
CA ALA A 65 -16.72 18.02 -0.41
C ALA A 65 -16.10 18.14 -1.84
N ARG A 66 -14.79 18.42 -1.93
CA ARG A 66 -14.09 18.53 -3.23
C ARG A 66 -13.75 17.14 -3.78
N GLY A 67 -13.99 16.93 -5.07
CA GLY A 67 -13.65 15.68 -5.77
C GLY A 67 -14.78 14.63 -5.77
N ILE A 68 -15.89 14.84 -5.06
CA ILE A 68 -17.01 13.87 -4.97
C ILE A 68 -17.62 13.61 -6.34
N GLU A 69 -17.91 14.65 -7.13
CA GLU A 69 -18.49 14.48 -8.47
C GLU A 69 -17.51 13.81 -9.44
N ALA A 70 -16.23 14.13 -9.36
CA ALA A 70 -15.20 13.45 -10.14
C ALA A 70 -15.11 11.97 -9.76
N MET A 71 -15.26 11.63 -8.48
CA MET A 71 -15.28 10.24 -8.03
C MET A 71 -16.50 9.48 -8.56
N LYS A 72 -17.70 10.07 -8.51
CA LYS A 72 -18.92 9.47 -9.09
C LYS A 72 -18.72 9.20 -10.57
N MET A 73 -18.24 10.19 -11.33
CA MET A 73 -17.96 10.03 -12.75
C MET A 73 -16.89 8.96 -13.03
N ALA A 74 -15.87 8.85 -12.17
CA ALA A 74 -14.87 7.81 -12.31
C ALA A 74 -15.44 6.41 -12.07
N ILE A 75 -16.34 6.25 -11.08
CA ILE A 75 -17.05 4.99 -10.82
C ILE A 75 -17.93 4.60 -12.00
N ASP A 76 -18.72 5.52 -12.53
CA ASP A 76 -19.65 5.27 -13.65
C ASP A 76 -18.91 4.88 -14.94
N ARG A 77 -17.74 5.46 -15.18
CA ARG A 77 -16.97 5.24 -16.42
C ARG A 77 -16.00 4.09 -16.34
N HIS A 78 -15.61 3.66 -15.13
CA HIS A 78 -14.56 2.66 -14.97
C HIS A 78 -15.09 1.25 -15.17
N GLN A 79 -14.68 0.62 -16.27
CA GLN A 79 -15.07 -0.77 -16.62
C GLN A 79 -14.01 -1.82 -16.30
N GLY A 80 -13.06 -1.51 -15.40
CA GLY A 80 -12.02 -2.43 -14.96
C GLY A 80 -10.83 -2.51 -15.90
N ASN A 81 -9.93 -1.54 -15.82
CA ASN A 81 -8.63 -1.63 -16.48
C ASN A 81 -7.73 -2.62 -15.76
N GLN A 82 -6.85 -3.28 -16.51
CA GLN A 82 -5.83 -4.12 -15.93
C GLN A 82 -4.74 -3.26 -15.29
N PRO A 83 -4.18 -3.62 -14.13
CA PRO A 83 -3.03 -2.94 -13.58
C PRO A 83 -1.87 -3.01 -14.57
N ILE A 84 -1.21 -1.88 -14.80
CA ILE A 84 -0.09 -1.78 -15.75
C ILE A 84 1.17 -2.39 -15.13
N GLU A 85 1.35 -2.21 -13.82
CA GLU A 85 2.51 -2.73 -13.10
C GLU A 85 2.13 -3.99 -12.33
N MET A 86 2.72 -5.12 -12.74
CA MET A 86 2.52 -6.41 -12.09
C MET A 86 3.54 -6.63 -10.97
N VAL A 87 3.14 -7.34 -9.91
CA VAL A 87 4.09 -7.82 -8.90
C VAL A 87 5.00 -8.86 -9.53
N HIS A 88 6.30 -8.70 -9.37
CA HIS A 88 7.29 -9.68 -9.85
C HIS A 88 7.49 -10.75 -8.79
N TYR A 89 6.73 -11.83 -8.90
CA TYR A 89 6.91 -12.99 -8.04
C TYR A 89 8.02 -13.91 -8.56
N PRO A 90 8.74 -14.60 -7.66
CA PRO A 90 9.66 -15.67 -8.03
C PRO A 90 9.00 -16.74 -8.92
N GLN A 91 9.74 -17.28 -9.88
CA GLN A 91 9.23 -18.26 -10.85
C GLN A 91 8.62 -19.51 -10.21
N PRO A 92 9.19 -20.10 -9.14
CA PRO A 92 8.59 -21.25 -8.47
C PRO A 92 7.17 -20.95 -7.97
N LEU A 93 6.93 -19.77 -7.38
CA LEU A 93 5.60 -19.36 -6.91
C LEU A 93 4.59 -19.22 -8.06
N LEU A 94 5.01 -18.61 -9.19
CA LEU A 94 4.15 -18.47 -10.37
C LEU A 94 3.75 -19.85 -10.93
N ARG A 95 4.72 -20.77 -11.02
CA ARG A 95 4.49 -22.13 -11.50
C ARG A 95 3.48 -22.88 -10.63
N GLU A 96 3.64 -22.86 -9.30
CA GLU A 96 2.72 -23.57 -8.41
C GLU A 96 1.35 -22.90 -8.33
N ALA A 97 1.28 -21.55 -8.41
CA ALA A 97 0.01 -20.84 -8.52
C ALA A 97 -0.74 -21.21 -9.81
N ASP A 98 -0.04 -21.33 -10.95
CA ASP A 98 -0.63 -21.78 -12.20
C ASP A 98 -1.12 -23.23 -12.15
N ASN A 99 -0.37 -24.11 -11.49
CA ASN A 99 -0.76 -25.49 -11.29
C ASN A 99 -2.06 -25.58 -10.49
N LEU A 100 -2.16 -24.83 -9.38
CA LEU A 100 -3.40 -24.73 -8.59
C LEU A 100 -4.54 -24.12 -9.39
N ALA A 101 -4.28 -23.07 -10.18
CA ALA A 101 -5.28 -22.41 -11.01
C ALA A 101 -5.93 -23.33 -12.06
N LYS A 102 -5.16 -24.27 -12.62
CA LYS A 102 -5.66 -25.26 -13.61
C LYS A 102 -6.66 -26.25 -13.02
N GLU A 103 -6.58 -26.51 -11.72
CA GLU A 103 -7.47 -27.42 -11.00
C GLU A 103 -8.77 -26.76 -10.51
N MET A 104 -8.85 -25.42 -10.59
CA MET A 104 -10.02 -24.68 -10.19
C MET A 104 -11.11 -24.73 -11.24
N ALA A 105 -12.37 -24.57 -10.80
CA ALA A 105 -13.54 -24.57 -11.67
C ALA A 105 -13.42 -23.53 -12.81
N GLN A 106 -13.87 -23.91 -14.01
CA GLN A 106 -13.75 -23.09 -15.23
C GLN A 106 -14.65 -21.84 -15.17
N GLU A 107 -15.67 -21.82 -14.34
CA GLU A 107 -16.57 -20.70 -14.08
C GLU A 107 -15.83 -19.52 -13.42
N ILE A 108 -14.72 -19.80 -12.72
CA ILE A 108 -13.88 -18.75 -12.13
C ILE A 108 -13.00 -18.16 -13.25
N PRO A 109 -13.02 -16.82 -13.47
CA PRO A 109 -12.17 -16.18 -14.46
C PRO A 109 -10.69 -16.51 -14.26
N GLU A 110 -9.96 -16.77 -15.33
CA GLU A 110 -8.55 -17.20 -15.30
C GLU A 110 -7.68 -16.32 -14.39
N ARG A 111 -7.85 -15.01 -14.48
CA ARG A 111 -7.13 -14.04 -13.64
C ARG A 111 -7.43 -14.22 -12.14
N GLN A 112 -8.69 -14.55 -11.78
CA GLN A 112 -9.05 -14.83 -10.40
C GLN A 112 -8.48 -16.16 -9.94
N ARG A 113 -8.45 -17.18 -10.79
CA ARG A 113 -7.85 -18.48 -10.45
C ARG A 113 -6.38 -18.34 -10.11
N HIS A 114 -5.61 -17.60 -10.92
CA HIS A 114 -4.20 -17.34 -10.64
C HIS A 114 -4.02 -16.57 -9.32
N TRP A 115 -4.83 -15.52 -9.10
CA TRP A 115 -4.82 -14.77 -7.84
C TRP A 115 -5.17 -15.66 -6.63
N LEU A 116 -6.19 -16.52 -6.76
CA LEU A 116 -6.57 -17.48 -5.72
C LEU A 116 -5.43 -18.48 -5.43
N GLY A 117 -4.75 -18.98 -6.47
CA GLY A 117 -3.58 -19.84 -6.31
C GLY A 117 -2.50 -19.18 -5.45
N MET A 118 -2.17 -17.92 -5.73
CA MET A 118 -1.21 -17.15 -4.93
C MET A 118 -1.67 -16.96 -3.48
N GLN A 119 -2.97 -16.68 -3.25
CA GLN A 119 -3.53 -16.54 -1.91
C GLN A 119 -3.51 -17.84 -1.12
N MET A 120 -3.74 -18.98 -1.80
CA MET A 120 -3.65 -20.31 -1.17
C MET A 120 -2.21 -20.61 -0.73
N LEU A 121 -1.21 -20.28 -1.55
CA LEU A 121 0.21 -20.43 -1.22
C LEU A 121 0.65 -19.51 -0.07
N GLU A 122 0.00 -18.37 0.10
CA GLU A 122 0.20 -17.44 1.23
C GLU A 122 -0.46 -17.96 2.54
N GLY A 123 -1.32 -18.98 2.44
CA GLY A 123 -2.02 -19.56 3.60
C GLY A 123 -3.40 -18.97 3.88
N ASP A 124 -4.03 -18.26 2.92
CA ASP A 124 -5.38 -17.73 3.11
C ASP A 124 -6.44 -18.83 3.14
N ILE A 125 -7.07 -18.99 4.30
CA ILE A 125 -8.08 -20.04 4.54
C ILE A 125 -9.36 -19.85 3.71
N TYR A 126 -9.75 -18.61 3.41
CA TYR A 126 -10.93 -18.31 2.60
C TYR A 126 -10.71 -18.67 1.13
N SER A 127 -9.55 -18.35 0.60
CA SER A 127 -9.16 -18.73 -0.76
C SER A 127 -9.08 -20.25 -0.92
N ARG A 128 -8.56 -20.97 0.09
CA ARG A 128 -8.56 -22.43 0.14
C ARG A 128 -9.99 -23.00 0.12
N ALA A 129 -10.90 -22.45 0.92
CA ALA A 129 -12.30 -22.90 0.95
C ALA A 129 -13.04 -22.61 -0.37
N TYR A 130 -12.71 -21.51 -1.04
CA TYR A 130 -13.34 -21.09 -2.29
C TYR A 130 -12.81 -21.85 -3.52
N ALA A 131 -11.57 -22.32 -3.46
CA ALA A 131 -10.90 -23.00 -4.57
C ALA A 131 -11.41 -24.44 -4.83
N GLY A 132 -12.23 -25.00 -3.95
CA GLY A 132 -12.83 -26.32 -4.11
C GLY A 132 -11.78 -27.44 -4.22
N ASP A 133 -11.83 -28.20 -5.33
CA ASP A 133 -10.97 -29.37 -5.54
C ASP A 133 -9.46 -29.01 -5.60
N ALA A 134 -9.11 -27.80 -6.02
CA ALA A 134 -7.72 -27.35 -6.04
C ALA A 134 -7.08 -27.32 -4.63
N ALA A 135 -7.89 -27.21 -3.57
CA ALA A 135 -7.41 -27.25 -2.19
C ALA A 135 -6.69 -28.55 -1.81
N HIS A 136 -7.05 -29.67 -2.43
CA HIS A 136 -6.41 -30.98 -2.19
C HIS A 136 -4.97 -31.05 -2.73
N LYS A 137 -4.62 -30.21 -3.70
CA LYS A 137 -3.27 -30.15 -4.28
C LYS A 137 -2.34 -29.14 -3.57
N LEU A 138 -2.89 -28.33 -2.66
CA LEU A 138 -2.10 -27.30 -1.98
C LEU A 138 -0.90 -27.88 -1.21
N ASP A 139 -1.11 -28.98 -0.50
CA ASP A 139 -0.04 -29.59 0.30
C ASP A 139 1.11 -30.14 -0.59
N VAL A 140 0.79 -30.61 -1.79
CA VAL A 140 1.80 -31.04 -2.79
C VAL A 140 2.54 -29.83 -3.33
N SER A 141 1.85 -28.76 -3.69
CA SER A 141 2.48 -27.51 -4.16
C SER A 141 3.39 -26.89 -3.09
N LEU A 142 2.99 -26.89 -1.83
CA LEU A 142 3.81 -26.41 -0.72
C LEU A 142 5.03 -27.30 -0.48
N ALA A 143 4.91 -28.62 -0.63
CA ALA A 143 6.04 -29.55 -0.56
C ALA A 143 7.07 -29.26 -1.67
N HIS A 144 6.65 -29.07 -2.92
CA HIS A 144 7.54 -28.67 -4.02
C HIS A 144 8.24 -27.34 -3.75
N LEU A 145 7.49 -26.35 -3.23
CA LEU A 145 8.08 -25.05 -2.90
C LEU A 145 9.09 -25.12 -1.76
N SER A 146 8.87 -25.99 -0.77
CA SER A 146 9.81 -26.14 0.35
C SER A 146 11.17 -26.71 -0.05
N GLU A 147 11.28 -27.33 -1.22
CA GLU A 147 12.56 -27.77 -1.80
C GLU A 147 13.34 -26.61 -2.46
N GLU A 148 12.63 -25.58 -2.93
CA GLU A 148 13.20 -24.46 -3.68
C GLU A 148 13.30 -23.16 -2.88
N MET A 149 12.48 -23.00 -1.82
CA MET A 149 12.46 -21.81 -0.97
C MET A 149 11.97 -22.11 0.46
N ASP A 150 12.47 -21.37 1.44
CA ASP A 150 12.21 -21.64 2.86
C ASP A 150 10.75 -21.35 3.25
N ASP A 151 10.23 -20.16 2.94
CA ASP A 151 8.89 -19.69 3.33
C ASP A 151 8.19 -19.01 2.14
N PRO A 152 7.31 -19.71 1.43
CA PRO A 152 6.58 -19.15 0.29
C PRO A 152 5.77 -17.89 0.65
N ALA A 153 5.15 -17.84 1.84
CA ALA A 153 4.34 -16.71 2.27
C ALA A 153 5.19 -15.45 2.47
N LEU A 154 6.40 -15.62 3.03
CA LEU A 154 7.35 -14.52 3.19
C LEU A 154 7.81 -13.96 1.84
N HIS A 155 8.13 -14.84 0.87
CA HIS A 155 8.53 -14.40 -0.47
C HIS A 155 7.40 -13.69 -1.23
N ILE A 156 6.14 -14.11 -1.05
CA ILE A 156 4.98 -13.43 -1.61
C ILE A 156 4.82 -12.03 -0.99
N ALA A 157 4.95 -11.93 0.34
CA ALA A 157 4.87 -10.66 1.04
C ALA A 157 5.99 -9.70 0.61
N ASP A 158 7.23 -10.18 0.54
CA ASP A 158 8.40 -9.40 0.14
C ASP A 158 8.24 -8.85 -1.29
N ALA A 159 7.85 -9.68 -2.25
CA ALA A 159 7.60 -9.26 -3.62
C ALA A 159 6.52 -8.16 -3.71
N ARG A 160 5.46 -8.27 -2.90
CA ARG A 160 4.41 -7.23 -2.82
C ARG A 160 4.96 -5.93 -2.23
N TYR A 161 5.71 -6.01 -1.14
CA TYR A 161 6.30 -4.82 -0.51
C TYR A 161 7.30 -4.12 -1.42
N GLN A 162 8.15 -4.86 -2.11
CA GLN A 162 9.08 -4.30 -3.10
C GLN A 162 8.34 -3.57 -4.24
N SER A 163 7.28 -4.17 -4.77
CA SER A 163 6.45 -3.53 -5.80
C SER A 163 5.81 -2.23 -5.29
N ILE A 164 5.35 -2.22 -4.04
CA ILE A 164 4.72 -1.05 -3.43
C ILE A 164 5.75 0.05 -3.15
N ALA A 165 6.92 -0.31 -2.63
CA ALA A 165 8.01 0.64 -2.42
C ALA A 165 8.42 1.32 -3.73
N ALA A 166 8.54 0.55 -4.82
CA ALA A 166 8.84 1.09 -6.15
C ALA A 166 7.75 2.06 -6.65
N ILE A 167 6.46 1.78 -6.36
CA ILE A 167 5.36 2.69 -6.69
C ILE A 167 5.46 3.95 -5.83
N CYS A 168 5.66 3.83 -4.52
CA CYS A 168 5.80 4.95 -3.60
C CYS A 168 6.95 5.88 -4.01
N ASP A 169 8.11 5.32 -4.30
CA ASP A 169 9.29 6.10 -4.72
C ASP A 169 9.05 6.87 -6.03
N ALA A 170 8.33 6.24 -6.97
CA ALA A 170 8.06 6.85 -8.25
C ALA A 170 6.98 7.94 -8.21
N VAL A 171 6.03 7.87 -7.25
CA VAL A 171 4.91 8.83 -7.16
C VAL A 171 5.11 9.88 -6.07
N SER A 172 5.98 9.63 -5.09
CA SER A 172 6.33 10.61 -4.06
C SER A 172 7.35 11.58 -4.58
N ASN A 173 6.90 12.67 -5.17
CA ASN A 173 7.71 13.85 -5.26
C ASN A 173 7.83 14.47 -3.87
N THR A 174 8.69 13.91 -3.03
CA THR A 174 9.20 14.61 -1.88
C THR A 174 10.00 15.79 -2.42
N LEU A 175 9.34 16.93 -2.57
CA LEU A 175 10.06 18.16 -2.35
C LEU A 175 10.65 17.97 -0.96
N THR A 176 11.96 17.84 -0.87
CA THR A 176 12.68 17.80 0.39
C THR A 176 12.16 18.97 1.23
N ALA A 177 11.12 18.68 2.03
CA ALA A 177 10.67 19.61 3.03
C ALA A 177 11.81 19.61 4.04
N GLU A 178 12.79 20.50 3.86
CA GLU A 178 13.61 20.86 4.99
C GLU A 178 12.61 21.20 6.10
N PRO A 179 12.66 20.50 7.24
CA PRO A 179 11.82 20.83 8.39
C PRO A 179 12.01 22.33 8.59
N SER A 180 10.91 23.06 8.76
CA SER A 180 10.96 24.51 8.89
C SER A 180 12.20 24.87 9.69
N ARG A 181 13.09 25.68 9.13
CA ARG A 181 14.40 26.03 9.76
C ARG A 181 14.22 26.43 11.22
N PHE A 182 13.05 26.99 11.53
CA PHE A 182 12.64 27.37 12.87
C PHE A 182 12.36 26.15 13.75
N THR A 183 11.63 25.14 13.27
CA THR A 183 11.33 23.92 14.02
C THR A 183 12.59 23.09 14.25
N ALA A 184 13.44 22.94 13.23
CA ALA A 184 14.72 22.24 13.35
C ALA A 184 15.71 22.99 14.28
N ALA A 185 15.70 24.33 14.27
CA ALA A 185 16.51 25.11 15.21
C ALA A 185 15.98 25.01 16.64
N LEU A 186 14.65 25.01 16.83
CA LEU A 186 14.02 24.85 18.13
C LEU A 186 14.28 23.45 18.70
N ASP A 187 14.10 22.41 17.90
CA ASP A 187 14.40 21.03 18.28
C ASP A 187 15.88 20.84 18.66
N LYS A 188 16.79 21.45 17.89
CA LYS A 188 18.22 21.41 18.18
C LYS A 188 18.59 22.10 19.50
N ILE A 189 17.85 23.14 19.89
CA ILE A 189 18.05 23.88 21.15
C ILE A 189 17.42 23.10 22.30
N VAL A 190 16.18 22.66 22.17
CA VAL A 190 15.40 21.98 23.24
C VAL A 190 15.96 20.59 23.52
N LEU A 191 16.34 19.84 22.48
CA LEU A 191 16.94 18.49 22.59
C LEU A 191 18.44 18.51 22.88
N ASN A 192 19.06 19.69 22.95
CA ASN A 192 20.47 19.78 23.30
C ASN A 192 20.69 19.35 24.75
N ARG A 193 21.53 18.32 24.96
CA ARG A 193 21.82 17.72 26.29
C ARG A 193 22.33 18.75 27.30
N VAL A 194 23.01 19.82 26.84
CA VAL A 194 23.58 20.86 27.71
C VAL A 194 22.57 21.98 27.97
N LEU A 195 21.78 22.36 26.94
CA LEU A 195 20.80 23.46 27.02
C LEU A 195 19.43 23.01 27.53
N GLY A 196 19.10 21.75 27.38
CA GLY A 196 17.80 21.21 27.80
C GLY A 196 17.54 21.38 29.32
N LEU A 197 18.55 21.15 30.15
CA LEU A 197 18.44 21.28 31.60
C LEU A 197 18.19 22.73 32.07
N PRO A 198 18.96 23.75 31.64
CA PRO A 198 18.66 25.13 31.98
C PRO A 198 17.33 25.63 31.39
N ILE A 199 16.94 25.20 30.19
CA ILE A 199 15.63 25.54 29.61
C ILE A 199 14.51 24.97 30.44
N PHE A 200 14.61 23.69 30.86
CA PHE A 200 13.64 23.06 31.74
C PHE A 200 13.49 23.81 33.07
N LEU A 201 14.59 24.15 33.72
CA LEU A 201 14.59 24.92 34.99
C LEU A 201 13.98 26.32 34.81
N PHE A 202 14.25 26.98 33.69
CA PHE A 202 13.68 28.28 33.38
C PHE A 202 12.16 28.20 33.16
N VAL A 203 11.67 27.19 32.47
CA VAL A 203 10.22 26.97 32.26
C VAL A 203 9.55 26.65 33.61
N MET A 204 10.17 25.79 34.44
CA MET A 204 9.66 25.53 35.79
C MET A 204 9.61 26.79 36.68
N TYR A 205 10.66 27.60 36.64
CA TYR A 205 10.69 28.89 37.36
C TYR A 205 9.55 29.82 36.88
N LEU A 206 9.34 29.94 35.56
CA LEU A 206 8.25 30.71 34.97
C LEU A 206 6.86 30.20 35.45
N MET A 207 6.67 28.87 35.47
CA MET A 207 5.45 28.27 35.98
C MET A 207 5.18 28.64 37.43
N PHE A 208 6.18 28.59 38.32
CA PHE A 208 6.04 28.97 39.73
C PHE A 208 5.86 30.48 39.92
N LEU A 209 6.36 31.30 39.00
CA LEU A 209 6.18 32.76 39.08
C LEU A 209 4.76 33.21 38.70
N LEU A 210 4.10 32.42 37.79
CA LEU A 210 2.75 32.72 37.28
C LEU A 210 1.64 32.04 38.07
N ALA A 211 1.93 31.07 38.91
CA ALA A 211 0.99 30.37 39.79
C ALA A 211 0.90 31.08 41.15
#